data_4d3f2636846bcb46af933d09c43ed7ce
#
_entry.id   4d3f2636846bcb46af933d09c43ed7ce
#
_cell.length_a   1.000
_cell.length_b   1.000
_cell.length_c   1.000
_cell.angle_alpha   90.00
_cell.angle_beta   90.00
_cell.angle_gamma   90.00
#
_symmetry.space_group_name_H-M   'P 1'
#
loop_
_entity.id
_entity.type
_entity.pdbx_description
1 polymer ?
#
loop_
_entity_poly.entity_id
_entity_poly.type
_entity_poly.pdbx_seq_one_letter_code
_entity_poly.pdbx_strand_id
1 'polypeptide(L)'
;MKRRLTDDERIQVESLIKMTRESRTTSGRDSAAFENIEIPDYYPVGVDIVAALNNPGCSEDIVLRDGDQIFVPKYNGTVKISGAVNYPNSVVFTKSKLKEYISQAGGYKQVARRRPFVIYMNGQVASTRTGFFCKRYPKIEPGCQII
;
A
#
# COMPACT_ATOMS: atom_id res chain seq x y z
N MET A 1 -1.51 -11.26 2.90
CA MET A 1 -0.97 -12.05 4.02
C MET A 1 -0.35 -11.10 5.05
N LYS A 2 -0.35 -11.48 6.33
CA LYS A 2 0.42 -10.79 7.38
C LYS A 2 1.51 -11.74 7.87
N ARG A 3 2.73 -11.28 7.93
CA ARG A 3 3.88 -12.03 8.42
C ARG A 3 4.32 -11.52 9.78
N ARG A 4 4.59 -12.43 10.72
CA ARG A 4 5.11 -12.08 12.04
C ARG A 4 6.56 -11.62 11.92
N LEU A 5 6.90 -10.52 12.58
CA LEU A 5 8.27 -10.09 12.73
C LEU A 5 9.05 -11.08 13.60
N THR A 6 10.21 -11.50 13.15
CA THR A 6 11.17 -12.22 14.00
C THR A 6 11.86 -11.25 14.96
N ASP A 7 12.47 -11.77 16.01
CA ASP A 7 13.19 -10.93 16.99
C ASP A 7 14.32 -10.15 16.31
N ASP A 8 15.04 -10.77 15.37
CA ASP A 8 16.11 -10.11 14.60
C ASP A 8 15.56 -8.99 13.70
N GLU A 9 14.46 -9.24 13.00
CA GLU A 9 13.78 -8.23 12.16
C GLU A 9 13.27 -7.07 13.03
N ARG A 10 12.78 -7.34 14.23
CA ARG A 10 12.34 -6.32 15.20
C ARG A 10 13.51 -5.43 15.61
N ILE A 11 14.64 -5.99 15.98
CA ILE A 11 15.87 -5.25 16.35
C ILE A 11 16.32 -4.35 15.18
N GLN A 12 16.28 -4.88 13.94
CA GLN A 12 16.62 -4.10 12.75
C GLN A 12 15.68 -2.90 12.55
N VAL A 13 14.37 -3.10 12.69
CA VAL A 13 13.38 -2.02 12.57
C VAL A 13 13.58 -0.97 13.66
N GLU A 14 13.83 -1.39 14.91
CA GLU A 14 14.14 -0.49 16.03
C GLU A 14 15.37 0.36 15.75
N SER A 15 16.44 -0.25 15.25
CA SER A 15 17.67 0.45 14.91
C SER A 15 17.46 1.48 13.80
N LEU A 16 16.67 1.15 12.76
CA LEU A 16 16.32 2.07 11.67
C LEU A 16 15.48 3.25 12.16
N ILE A 17 14.51 3.00 13.05
CA ILE A 17 13.70 4.07 13.65
C ILE A 17 14.59 4.99 14.47
N LYS A 18 15.52 4.43 15.27
CA LYS A 18 16.47 5.20 16.08
C LYS A 18 17.36 6.08 15.20
N MET A 19 17.99 5.53 14.16
CA MET A 19 18.81 6.29 13.20
C MET A 19 18.02 7.40 12.50
N THR A 20 16.75 7.12 12.15
CA THR A 20 15.88 8.11 11.50
C THR A 20 15.53 9.27 12.46
N ARG A 21 15.32 8.97 13.74
CA ARG A 21 15.14 9.99 14.78
C ARG A 21 16.37 10.87 14.94
N GLU A 22 17.55 10.26 15.07
CA GLU A 22 18.82 10.96 15.24
C GLU A 22 19.14 11.87 14.05
N SER A 23 18.94 11.41 12.81
CA SER A 23 19.18 12.19 11.60
C SER A 23 18.25 13.40 11.45
N ARG A 24 17.05 13.35 12.03
CA ARG A 24 16.04 14.44 11.96
C ARG A 24 16.15 15.45 13.07
N THR A 25 16.57 15.06 14.27
CA THR A 25 16.90 16.01 15.36
C THR A 25 17.99 16.98 14.95
N THR A 26 18.94 16.54 14.11
CA THR A 26 19.99 17.38 13.53
C THR A 26 19.45 18.37 12.47
N SER A 27 18.28 18.11 11.88
CA SER A 27 17.68 18.92 10.79
C SER A 27 16.59 19.90 11.23
N GLY A 28 16.25 19.99 12.52
CA GLY A 28 15.30 20.98 13.06
C GLY A 28 13.85 20.86 12.53
N ARG A 29 13.46 19.74 11.95
CA ARG A 29 12.09 19.47 11.49
C ARG A 29 11.34 18.63 12.51
N ASP A 30 10.12 19.05 12.84
CA ASP A 30 9.20 18.53 13.84
C ASP A 30 9.40 17.06 14.23
N SER A 31 9.97 16.84 15.40
CA SER A 31 10.20 15.52 16.01
C SER A 31 8.94 14.90 16.62
N ALA A 32 7.89 15.69 16.85
CA ALA A 32 6.67 15.25 17.54
C ALA A 32 5.90 14.10 16.85
N ALA A 33 5.99 13.97 15.53
CA ALA A 33 5.26 12.95 14.77
C ALA A 33 5.85 11.53 14.91
N PHE A 34 7.03 11.37 15.51
CA PHE A 34 7.76 10.09 15.61
C PHE A 34 7.99 9.61 17.05
N GLU A 35 7.44 10.34 18.04
CA GLU A 35 7.65 9.98 19.45
C GLU A 35 6.99 8.64 19.85
N ASN A 36 5.93 8.22 19.16
CA ASN A 36 5.17 7.02 19.48
C ASN A 36 4.99 6.08 18.26
N ILE A 37 6.07 5.72 17.57
CA ILE A 37 5.98 4.65 16.58
C ILE A 37 6.04 3.32 17.32
N GLU A 38 4.87 2.72 17.51
CA GLU A 38 4.77 1.33 17.93
C GLU A 38 5.16 0.40 16.77
N ILE A 39 6.08 -0.51 17.01
CA ILE A 39 6.46 -1.51 16.02
C ILE A 39 5.39 -2.59 16.01
N PRO A 40 4.67 -2.79 14.89
CA PRO A 40 3.65 -3.82 14.84
C PRO A 40 4.27 -5.21 14.89
N ASP A 41 3.63 -6.18 15.54
CA ASP A 41 4.08 -7.57 15.57
C ASP A 41 4.01 -8.25 14.20
N TYR A 42 3.23 -7.70 13.28
CA TYR A 42 2.99 -8.23 11.93
C TYR A 42 3.14 -7.14 10.89
N TYR A 43 3.72 -7.50 9.75
CA TYR A 43 3.75 -6.62 8.57
C TYR A 43 2.98 -7.23 7.39
N PRO A 44 2.37 -6.39 6.53
CA PRO A 44 1.62 -6.87 5.38
C PRO A 44 2.57 -7.36 4.29
N VAL A 45 2.28 -8.54 3.73
CA VAL A 45 2.96 -9.09 2.55
C VAL A 45 1.91 -9.29 1.46
N GLY A 46 2.12 -8.66 0.31
CA GLY A 46 1.27 -8.87 -0.87
C GLY A 46 1.65 -10.18 -1.55
N VAL A 47 0.66 -11.06 -1.75
CA VAL A 47 0.86 -12.36 -2.39
C VAL A 47 -0.18 -12.55 -3.48
N ASP A 48 0.24 -12.95 -4.67
CA ASP A 48 -0.65 -13.44 -5.71
C ASP A 48 -0.81 -14.96 -5.57
N ILE A 49 -1.80 -15.35 -4.77
CA ILE A 49 -2.07 -16.77 -4.49
C ILE A 49 -2.43 -17.54 -5.78
N VAL A 50 -3.11 -16.89 -6.73
CA VAL A 50 -3.48 -17.52 -8.01
C VAL A 50 -2.25 -17.81 -8.85
N ALA A 51 -1.31 -16.87 -8.92
CA ALA A 51 -0.04 -17.06 -9.61
C ALA A 51 0.80 -18.16 -8.95
N ALA A 52 0.90 -18.17 -7.62
CA ALA A 52 1.62 -19.20 -6.86
C ALA A 52 1.04 -20.61 -7.07
N LEU A 53 -0.28 -20.76 -7.03
CA LEU A 53 -0.94 -22.07 -7.24
C LEU A 53 -0.81 -22.57 -8.68
N ASN A 54 -0.86 -21.68 -9.67
CA ASN A 54 -0.76 -22.07 -11.08
C ASN A 54 0.68 -22.37 -11.51
N ASN A 55 1.67 -21.80 -10.83
CA ASN A 55 3.09 -21.95 -11.15
C ASN A 55 3.93 -22.10 -9.88
N PRO A 56 3.91 -23.29 -9.24
CA PRO A 56 4.72 -23.56 -8.05
C PRO A 56 6.20 -23.31 -8.29
N GLY A 57 6.88 -22.67 -7.32
CA GLY A 57 8.28 -22.27 -7.42
C GLY A 57 8.52 -20.92 -8.13
N CYS A 58 7.47 -20.19 -8.53
CA CYS A 58 7.63 -18.82 -9.02
C CYS A 58 7.95 -17.82 -7.88
N SER A 59 8.27 -16.58 -8.24
CA SER A 59 8.58 -15.51 -7.27
C SER A 59 7.43 -15.18 -6.30
N GLU A 60 6.20 -15.50 -6.68
CA GLU A 60 4.99 -15.30 -5.86
C GLU A 60 4.72 -16.47 -4.91
N ASP A 61 5.39 -17.62 -5.13
CA ASP A 61 5.28 -18.82 -4.28
C ASP A 61 6.24 -18.71 -3.10
N ILE A 62 5.81 -17.99 -2.08
CA ILE A 62 6.61 -17.70 -0.89
C ILE A 62 6.47 -18.80 0.16
N VAL A 63 7.60 -19.18 0.74
CA VAL A 63 7.62 -20.13 1.88
C VAL A 63 6.95 -19.49 3.10
N LEU A 64 5.94 -20.17 3.64
CA LEU A 64 5.27 -19.76 4.87
C LEU A 64 6.15 -19.98 6.08
N ARG A 65 6.07 -19.08 7.05
CA ARG A 65 6.77 -19.17 8.35
C ARG A 65 5.74 -19.42 9.46
N ASP A 66 6.20 -19.94 10.57
CA ASP A 66 5.38 -20.07 11.77
C ASP A 66 4.82 -18.71 12.20
N GLY A 67 3.52 -18.67 12.49
CA GLY A 67 2.80 -17.44 12.83
C GLY A 67 2.37 -16.56 11.64
N ASP A 68 2.64 -16.96 10.38
CA ASP A 68 2.09 -16.26 9.21
C ASP A 68 0.56 -16.40 9.17
N GLN A 69 -0.14 -15.30 8.88
CA GLN A 69 -1.59 -15.25 8.78
C GLN A 69 -2.01 -14.97 7.33
N ILE A 70 -2.69 -15.94 6.73
CA ILE A 70 -3.30 -15.76 5.41
C ILE A 70 -4.73 -15.27 5.61
N PHE A 71 -5.01 -14.06 5.15
CA PHE A 71 -6.35 -13.50 5.16
C PHE A 71 -6.88 -13.45 3.73
N VAL A 72 -7.97 -14.16 3.49
CA VAL A 72 -8.72 -14.12 2.23
C VAL A 72 -9.88 -13.15 2.41
N PRO A 73 -9.79 -11.93 1.84
CA PRO A 73 -10.84 -10.95 2.01
C PRO A 73 -12.10 -11.38 1.23
N LYS A 74 -13.27 -11.05 1.79
CA LYS A 74 -14.53 -11.22 1.07
C LYS A 74 -14.54 -10.31 -0.16
N TYR A 75 -15.03 -10.82 -1.30
CA TYR A 75 -15.17 -10.04 -2.52
C TYR A 75 -15.93 -8.75 -2.24
N ASN A 76 -15.36 -7.63 -2.65
CA ASN A 76 -15.97 -6.31 -2.55
C ASN A 76 -15.98 -5.68 -3.94
N GLY A 77 -17.18 -5.50 -4.50
CA GLY A 77 -17.39 -4.86 -5.81
C GLY A 77 -17.22 -3.33 -5.82
N THR A 78 -16.59 -2.75 -4.80
CA THR A 78 -16.36 -1.30 -4.72
C THR A 78 -14.87 -0.96 -4.84
N VAL A 79 -14.58 0.30 -5.17
CA VAL A 79 -13.24 0.89 -5.17
C VAL A 79 -13.23 1.98 -4.10
N LYS A 80 -12.32 1.89 -3.15
CA LYS A 80 -12.13 2.91 -2.12
C LYS A 80 -11.17 3.98 -2.63
N ILE A 81 -11.55 5.26 -2.49
CA ILE A 81 -10.74 6.40 -2.89
C ILE A 81 -10.43 7.21 -1.64
N SER A 82 -9.14 7.44 -1.38
CA SER A 82 -8.67 8.13 -0.18
C SER A 82 -7.41 8.96 -0.45
N GLY A 83 -6.85 9.56 0.59
CA GLY A 83 -5.65 10.39 0.47
C GLY A 83 -5.96 11.83 0.06
N ALA A 84 -5.14 12.40 -0.84
CA ALA A 84 -5.21 13.81 -1.21
C ALA A 84 -6.28 14.09 -2.29
N VAL A 85 -7.50 13.61 -2.08
CA VAL A 85 -8.69 13.90 -2.88
C VAL A 85 -9.64 14.81 -2.11
N ASN A 86 -10.49 15.57 -2.82
CA ASN A 86 -11.41 16.51 -2.17
C ASN A 86 -12.44 15.81 -1.30
N TYR A 87 -12.97 14.67 -1.77
CA TYR A 87 -14.02 13.92 -1.09
C TYR A 87 -13.70 12.41 -1.05
N PRO A 88 -13.00 11.92 -0.01
CA PRO A 88 -12.73 10.48 0.13
C PRO A 88 -14.04 9.69 0.21
N ASN A 89 -14.20 8.69 -0.65
CA ASN A 89 -15.42 7.88 -0.73
C ASN A 89 -15.14 6.45 -1.21
N SER A 90 -16.20 5.65 -1.28
CA SER A 90 -16.17 4.33 -1.91
C SER A 90 -17.23 4.29 -2.99
N VAL A 91 -16.85 3.89 -4.19
CA VAL A 91 -17.72 3.85 -5.37
C VAL A 91 -17.78 2.44 -5.95
N VAL A 92 -18.85 2.12 -6.66
CA VAL A 92 -19.00 0.83 -7.33
C VAL A 92 -17.94 0.68 -8.43
N PHE A 93 -17.37 -0.51 -8.56
CA PHE A 93 -16.42 -0.80 -9.63
C PHE A 93 -17.12 -0.85 -11.00
N THR A 94 -16.65 -0.05 -11.95
CA THR A 94 -17.24 0.13 -13.29
C THR A 94 -16.26 -0.10 -14.44
N LYS A 95 -15.11 -0.75 -14.22
CA LYS A 95 -14.02 -0.90 -15.21
C LYS A 95 -13.49 0.43 -15.79
N SER A 96 -13.78 1.53 -15.14
CA SER A 96 -13.38 2.87 -15.54
C SER A 96 -11.87 3.09 -15.35
N LYS A 97 -11.35 4.14 -15.99
CA LYS A 97 -9.96 4.55 -15.81
C LYS A 97 -9.77 5.22 -14.44
N LEU A 98 -8.57 5.12 -13.88
CA LEU A 98 -8.23 5.71 -12.58
C LEU A 98 -8.64 7.19 -12.47
N LYS A 99 -8.50 7.97 -13.55
CA LYS A 99 -8.88 9.38 -13.56
C LYS A 99 -10.37 9.61 -13.30
N GLU A 100 -11.23 8.71 -13.77
CA GLU A 100 -12.68 8.82 -13.59
C GLU A 100 -13.05 8.58 -12.11
N TYR A 101 -12.40 7.63 -11.44
CA TYR A 101 -12.55 7.42 -9.99
C TYR A 101 -12.11 8.65 -9.19
N ILE A 102 -10.98 9.25 -9.54
CA ILE A 102 -10.54 10.51 -8.90
C ILE A 102 -11.55 11.64 -9.14
N SER A 103 -12.13 11.73 -10.34
CA SER A 103 -13.18 12.71 -10.63
C SER A 103 -14.42 12.50 -9.75
N GLN A 104 -14.84 11.25 -9.53
CA GLN A 104 -15.96 10.91 -8.63
C GLN A 104 -15.66 11.24 -7.15
N ALA A 105 -14.38 11.37 -6.77
CA ALA A 105 -13.97 11.87 -5.47
C ALA A 105 -13.76 13.41 -5.46
N GLY A 106 -14.33 14.14 -6.42
CA GLY A 106 -14.21 15.59 -6.52
C GLY A 106 -12.85 16.09 -7.00
N GLY A 107 -12.00 15.20 -7.54
CA GLY A 107 -10.66 15.54 -8.00
C GLY A 107 -9.61 15.59 -6.88
N TYR A 108 -8.42 16.05 -7.25
CA TYR A 108 -7.29 16.18 -6.32
C TYR A 108 -7.37 17.47 -5.50
N LYS A 109 -6.96 17.43 -4.25
CA LYS A 109 -6.66 18.64 -3.46
C LYS A 109 -5.50 19.41 -4.09
N GLN A 110 -5.42 20.72 -3.82
CA GLN A 110 -4.36 21.58 -4.37
C GLN A 110 -2.93 21.10 -4.02
N VAL A 111 -2.75 20.56 -2.82
CA VAL A 111 -1.47 20.03 -2.32
C VAL A 111 -1.11 18.63 -2.85
N ALA A 112 -1.97 18.00 -3.64
CA ALA A 112 -1.75 16.65 -4.14
C ALA A 112 -0.61 16.58 -5.16
N ARG A 113 0.30 15.62 -5.01
CA ARG A 113 1.39 15.38 -5.97
C ARG A 113 0.93 14.75 -7.30
N ARG A 114 -0.34 14.39 -7.44
CA ARG A 114 -0.95 13.78 -8.65
C ARG A 114 -0.20 12.53 -9.15
N ARG A 115 0.28 11.72 -8.22
CA ARG A 115 0.91 10.41 -8.46
C ARG A 115 0.20 9.35 -7.65
N PRO A 116 -1.06 9.03 -8.00
CA PRO A 116 -1.83 8.04 -7.26
C PRO A 116 -1.21 6.66 -7.40
N PHE A 117 -1.39 5.85 -6.37
CA PHE A 117 -1.09 4.44 -6.36
C PHE A 117 -2.32 3.64 -5.97
N VAL A 118 -2.32 2.37 -6.29
CA VAL A 118 -3.43 1.45 -6.05
C VAL A 118 -2.93 0.33 -5.15
N ILE A 119 -3.68 0.07 -4.08
CA ILE A 119 -3.49 -1.09 -3.22
C ILE A 119 -4.56 -2.11 -3.61
N TYR A 120 -4.15 -3.29 -4.05
CA TYR A 120 -5.05 -4.38 -4.40
C TYR A 120 -5.48 -5.18 -3.17
N MET A 121 -6.55 -5.98 -3.30
CA MET A 121 -7.04 -6.81 -2.21
C MET A 121 -6.01 -7.85 -1.72
N ASN A 122 -5.10 -8.29 -2.58
CA ASN A 122 -4.01 -9.20 -2.23
C ASN A 122 -2.85 -8.50 -1.48
N GLY A 123 -2.93 -7.17 -1.27
CA GLY A 123 -1.90 -6.38 -0.60
C GLY A 123 -0.79 -5.86 -1.52
N GLN A 124 -0.80 -6.22 -2.79
CA GLN A 124 0.14 -5.66 -3.76
C GLN A 124 -0.14 -4.18 -4.02
N VAL A 125 0.91 -3.41 -4.32
CA VAL A 125 0.82 -1.98 -4.58
C VAL A 125 1.34 -1.66 -5.97
N ALA A 126 0.52 -1.01 -6.78
CA ALA A 126 0.92 -0.52 -8.10
C ALA A 126 0.93 1.02 -8.14
N SER A 127 2.05 1.59 -8.54
CA SER A 127 2.24 3.04 -8.61
C SER A 127 2.10 3.58 -10.02
N THR A 128 1.70 4.84 -10.15
CA THR A 128 1.73 5.57 -11.42
C THR A 128 3.17 5.72 -11.90
N ARG A 129 3.47 5.22 -13.09
CA ARG A 129 4.75 5.38 -13.76
C ARG A 129 4.71 6.59 -14.67
N THR A 130 5.70 7.46 -14.58
CA THR A 130 5.85 8.62 -15.47
C THR A 130 6.92 8.27 -16.51
N GLY A 131 6.51 8.12 -17.76
CA GLY A 131 7.41 8.03 -18.91
C GLY A 131 7.74 9.42 -19.47
N PHE A 132 8.62 9.48 -20.47
CA PHE A 132 9.09 10.74 -21.07
C PHE A 132 7.93 11.57 -21.67
N PHE A 133 6.94 10.92 -22.28
CA PHE A 133 5.80 11.59 -22.94
C PHE A 133 4.43 11.28 -22.31
N CYS A 134 4.31 10.28 -21.43
CA CYS A 134 3.00 9.88 -20.89
C CYS A 134 3.06 9.35 -19.47
N LYS A 135 1.95 9.47 -18.76
CA LYS A 135 1.72 8.82 -17.46
C LYS A 135 0.98 7.51 -17.67
N ARG A 136 1.54 6.42 -17.18
CA ARG A 136 0.90 5.11 -17.16
C ARG A 136 0.31 4.87 -15.77
N TYR A 137 -1.00 4.84 -15.71
CA TYR A 137 -1.75 4.58 -14.47
C TYR A 137 -1.90 3.07 -14.23
N PRO A 138 -1.91 2.63 -12.97
CA PRO A 138 -2.22 1.24 -12.64
C PRO A 138 -3.65 0.88 -13.04
N LYS A 139 -3.88 -0.42 -13.29
CA LYS A 139 -5.20 -0.97 -13.55
C LYS A 139 -6.03 -0.94 -12.27
N ILE A 140 -7.31 -0.61 -12.38
CA ILE A 140 -8.24 -0.64 -11.26
C ILE A 140 -8.95 -2.00 -11.27
N GLU A 141 -9.06 -2.59 -10.09
CA GLU A 141 -9.73 -3.88 -9.88
C GLU A 141 -10.74 -3.75 -8.73
N PRO A 142 -11.77 -4.63 -8.70
CA PRO A 142 -12.76 -4.61 -7.62
C PRO A 142 -12.08 -4.78 -6.25
N GLY A 143 -12.54 -4.04 -5.25
CA GLY A 143 -12.00 -4.10 -3.89
C GLY A 143 -10.68 -3.35 -3.69
N CYS A 144 -10.09 -2.74 -4.72
CA CYS A 144 -8.85 -1.98 -4.56
C CYS A 144 -9.07 -0.64 -3.85
N GLN A 145 -7.98 -0.07 -3.35
CA GLN A 145 -7.94 1.28 -2.77
C GLN A 145 -7.00 2.16 -3.59
N ILE A 146 -7.49 3.34 -3.99
CA ILE A 146 -6.74 4.40 -4.67
C ILE A 146 -6.33 5.44 -3.60
N ILE A 147 -5.03 5.77 -3.57
CA ILE A 147 -4.46 6.77 -2.66
C ILE A 147 -3.65 7.81 -3.44
#